data_b01dea230a0594d41617e7ede1f2fa6b
#
_entry.id   b01dea230a0594d41617e7ede1f2fa6b
#
_cell.length_a   1.000
_cell.length_b   1.000
_cell.length_c   1.000
_cell.angle_alpha   90.00
_cell.angle_beta   90.00
_cell.angle_gamma   90.00
#
_symmetry.space_group_name_H-M   'P 1'
#
loop_
_entity.id
_entity.type
_entity.pdbx_description
1 polymer ?
#
loop_
_entity_poly.entity_id
_entity_poly.type
_entity_poly.pdbx_seq_one_letter_code
_entity_poly.pdbx_strand_id
1 'polypeptide(L)'
;MPRFASWLGLSGLVIVLDQLSKFRILAALRPGQSVEVLPFFNLALVFNPGAAFSFLSDAGGWQRWFFVVLALAVSGWLTLLIRQHAVERLLPLAAALILGGALGNVIDRIRFGAVVDFLDVHAAGWHWPAFNVADAAISLGVALLIWQQLFHAEKEKP
;
A
#
# COMPACT_ATOMS: atom_id res chain seq x y z
N MET A 1 -2.44 25.85 -5.21
CA MET A 1 -3.51 24.89 -5.50
C MET A 1 -3.17 23.84 -6.59
N PRO A 2 -2.55 24.14 -7.73
CA PRO A 2 -2.24 23.11 -8.74
C PRO A 2 -1.36 21.94 -8.22
N ARG A 3 -0.39 22.23 -7.35
CA ARG A 3 0.48 21.18 -6.79
C ARG A 3 -0.25 20.20 -5.87
N PHE A 4 -1.20 20.65 -5.05
CA PHE A 4 -2.03 19.77 -4.23
C PHE A 4 -2.82 18.76 -5.09
N ALA A 5 -3.46 19.25 -6.16
CA ALA A 5 -4.19 18.39 -7.10
C ALA A 5 -3.27 17.36 -7.79
N SER A 6 -2.01 17.74 -8.11
CA SER A 6 -1.04 16.83 -8.70
C SER A 6 -0.66 15.69 -7.75
N TRP A 7 -0.51 15.97 -6.46
CA TRP A 7 -0.24 14.95 -5.44
C TRP A 7 -1.41 14.00 -5.24
N LEU A 8 -2.64 14.53 -5.21
CA LEU A 8 -3.83 13.67 -5.19
C LEU A 8 -3.98 12.85 -6.48
N GLY A 9 -3.58 13.42 -7.62
CA GLY A 9 -3.50 12.69 -8.89
C GLY A 9 -2.54 11.51 -8.82
N LEU A 10 -1.39 11.65 -8.14
CA LEU A 10 -0.46 10.54 -7.89
C LEU A 10 -1.10 9.47 -7.02
N SER A 11 -1.79 9.86 -5.93
CA SER A 11 -2.54 8.89 -5.11
C SER A 11 -3.59 8.14 -5.94
N GLY A 12 -4.32 8.84 -6.79
CA GLY A 12 -5.27 8.25 -7.72
C GLY A 12 -4.62 7.27 -8.70
N LEU A 13 -3.44 7.61 -9.23
CA LEU A 13 -2.67 6.72 -10.12
C LEU A 13 -2.25 5.43 -9.38
N VAL A 14 -1.77 5.53 -8.14
CA VAL A 14 -1.43 4.36 -7.31
C VAL A 14 -2.66 3.47 -7.13
N ILE A 15 -3.82 4.04 -6.78
CA ILE A 15 -5.07 3.28 -6.64
C ILE A 15 -5.43 2.57 -7.94
N VAL A 16 -5.35 3.26 -9.07
CA VAL A 16 -5.69 2.69 -10.38
C VAL A 16 -4.76 1.53 -10.73
N LEU A 17 -3.45 1.70 -10.56
CA LEU A 17 -2.46 0.66 -10.85
C LEU A 17 -2.65 -0.55 -9.93
N ASP A 18 -2.90 -0.32 -8.64
CA ASP A 18 -3.17 -1.38 -7.67
C ASP A 18 -4.43 -2.16 -8.05
N GLN A 19 -5.54 -1.48 -8.26
CA GLN A 19 -6.82 -2.15 -8.58
C GLN A 19 -6.81 -2.83 -9.94
N LEU A 20 -6.14 -2.27 -10.95
CA LEU A 20 -6.00 -2.91 -12.26
C LEU A 20 -5.15 -4.18 -12.18
N SER A 21 -4.03 -4.16 -11.45
CA SER A 21 -3.20 -5.35 -11.25
C SER A 21 -3.96 -6.45 -10.50
N LYS A 22 -4.66 -6.11 -9.41
CA LYS A 22 -5.51 -7.03 -8.67
C LYS A 22 -6.63 -7.62 -9.52
N PHE A 23 -7.30 -6.79 -10.33
CA PHE A 23 -8.32 -7.26 -11.26
C PHE A 23 -7.78 -8.30 -12.24
N ARG A 24 -6.59 -8.08 -12.80
CA ARG A 24 -5.93 -9.02 -13.73
C ARG A 24 -5.59 -10.35 -13.05
N ILE A 25 -5.08 -10.30 -11.83
CA ILE A 25 -4.77 -11.50 -11.04
C ILE A 25 -6.04 -12.29 -10.68
N LEU A 26 -7.10 -11.61 -10.22
CA LEU A 26 -8.39 -12.24 -9.91
C LEU A 26 -9.04 -12.90 -11.12
N ALA A 27 -8.80 -12.36 -12.33
CA ALA A 27 -9.30 -12.96 -13.57
C ALA A 27 -8.45 -14.15 -14.06
N ALA A 28 -7.17 -14.20 -13.68
CA ALA A 28 -6.21 -15.19 -14.20
C ALA A 28 -5.99 -16.37 -13.26
N LEU A 29 -6.09 -16.18 -11.95
CA LEU A 29 -5.75 -17.19 -10.95
C LEU A 29 -6.92 -17.53 -10.04
N ARG A 30 -6.91 -18.76 -9.50
CA ARG A 30 -7.81 -19.18 -8.43
C ARG A 30 -7.19 -18.91 -7.05
N PRO A 31 -8.00 -18.71 -6.00
CA PRO A 31 -7.49 -18.57 -4.64
C PRO A 31 -6.52 -19.71 -4.26
N GLY A 32 -5.36 -19.36 -3.74
CA GLY A 32 -4.29 -20.30 -3.39
C GLY A 32 -3.43 -20.80 -4.57
N GLN A 33 -3.76 -20.41 -5.80
CA GLN A 33 -2.94 -20.74 -6.97
C GLN A 33 -1.71 -19.84 -7.03
N SER A 34 -0.57 -20.43 -7.42
CA SER A 34 0.70 -19.73 -7.70
C SER A 34 1.25 -20.18 -9.04
N VAL A 35 1.84 -19.24 -9.79
CA VAL A 35 2.50 -19.46 -11.08
C VAL A 35 3.89 -18.86 -11.00
N GLU A 36 4.91 -19.68 -11.26
CA GLU A 36 6.29 -19.25 -11.34
C GLU A 36 6.50 -18.37 -12.58
N VAL A 37 7.07 -17.18 -12.38
CA VAL A 37 7.43 -16.24 -13.44
C VAL A 37 8.94 -16.19 -13.60
N LEU A 38 9.67 -16.20 -12.48
CA LEU A 38 11.13 -16.23 -12.40
C LEU A 38 11.55 -17.16 -11.25
N PRO A 39 12.80 -17.65 -11.22
CA PRO A 39 13.28 -18.56 -10.16
C PRO A 39 13.23 -17.99 -8.72
N PHE A 40 12.92 -16.72 -8.57
CA PHE A 40 12.82 -16.00 -7.29
C PHE A 40 11.51 -15.23 -7.14
N PHE A 41 10.57 -15.38 -8.11
CA PHE A 41 9.35 -14.58 -8.14
C PHE A 41 8.17 -15.35 -8.73
N ASN A 42 7.06 -15.40 -7.99
CA ASN A 42 5.80 -15.98 -8.42
C ASN A 42 4.69 -14.91 -8.46
N LEU A 43 3.69 -15.15 -9.30
CA LEU A 43 2.38 -14.55 -9.16
C LEU A 43 1.46 -15.53 -8.43
N ALA A 44 0.93 -15.12 -7.30
CA ALA A 44 0.03 -15.93 -6.48
C ALA A 44 -1.30 -15.20 -6.28
N LEU A 45 -2.37 -15.89 -5.90
CA LEU A 45 -3.60 -15.25 -5.45
C LEU A 45 -3.87 -15.63 -3.99
N VAL A 46 -3.62 -14.67 -3.10
CA VAL A 46 -3.81 -14.81 -1.66
C VAL A 46 -4.77 -13.73 -1.16
N PHE A 47 -5.74 -14.13 -0.33
CA PHE A 47 -6.60 -13.19 0.40
C PHE A 47 -6.09 -13.02 1.82
N ASN A 48 -5.67 -11.81 2.17
CA ASN A 48 -5.12 -11.45 3.47
C ASN A 48 -6.16 -10.69 4.30
N PRO A 49 -6.81 -11.31 5.29
CA PRO A 49 -7.81 -10.66 6.14
C PRO A 49 -7.19 -9.76 7.22
N GLY A 50 -5.89 -9.90 7.46
CA GLY A 50 -5.15 -9.15 8.46
C GLY A 50 -4.39 -7.94 7.92
N ALA A 51 -3.29 -7.59 8.60
CA ALA A 51 -2.28 -6.65 8.14
C ALA A 51 -1.04 -7.39 7.61
N ALA A 52 0.06 -6.65 7.42
CA ALA A 52 1.35 -7.22 7.05
C ALA A 52 1.72 -8.40 7.97
N PHE A 53 2.37 -9.41 7.40
CA PHE A 53 2.74 -10.64 8.10
C PHE A 53 1.56 -11.39 8.75
N SER A 54 0.36 -11.29 8.16
CA SER A 54 -0.87 -11.93 8.66
C SER A 54 -1.24 -11.52 10.10
N PHE A 55 -0.80 -10.34 10.55
CA PHE A 55 -1.19 -9.83 11.87
C PHE A 55 -2.71 -9.69 11.95
N LEU A 56 -3.32 -10.29 12.97
CA LEU A 56 -4.77 -10.37 13.20
C LEU A 56 -5.55 -11.15 12.11
N SER A 57 -4.92 -12.04 11.32
CA SER A 57 -5.63 -12.82 10.28
C SER A 57 -6.78 -13.67 10.86
N ASP A 58 -6.64 -14.17 12.09
CA ASP A 58 -7.57 -15.10 12.74
C ASP A 58 -8.50 -14.43 13.78
N ALA A 59 -8.64 -13.10 13.73
CA ALA A 59 -9.35 -12.33 14.76
C ALA A 59 -10.89 -12.34 14.63
N GLY A 60 -11.50 -13.25 13.85
CA GLY A 60 -12.96 -13.45 13.80
C GLY A 60 -13.74 -12.42 12.97
N GLY A 61 -13.08 -11.62 12.12
CA GLY A 61 -13.72 -10.75 11.11
C GLY A 61 -13.86 -9.26 11.48
N TRP A 62 -13.79 -8.88 12.77
CA TRP A 62 -13.86 -7.46 13.17
C TRP A 62 -12.67 -6.64 12.68
N GLN A 63 -11.49 -7.29 12.49
CA GLN A 63 -10.26 -6.67 12.02
C GLN A 63 -10.41 -5.96 10.67
N ARG A 64 -11.29 -6.45 9.79
CA ARG A 64 -11.64 -5.81 8.53
C ARG A 64 -12.03 -4.34 8.75
N TRP A 65 -13.00 -4.11 9.64
CA TRP A 65 -13.50 -2.76 9.88
C TRP A 65 -12.52 -1.92 10.67
N PHE A 66 -11.77 -2.52 11.59
CA PHE A 66 -10.68 -1.85 12.29
C PHE A 66 -9.66 -1.29 11.30
N PHE A 67 -9.16 -2.10 10.35
CA PHE A 67 -8.20 -1.64 9.34
C PHE A 67 -8.83 -0.63 8.36
N VAL A 68 -10.09 -0.75 8.01
CA VAL A 68 -10.80 0.25 7.18
C VAL A 68 -10.85 1.60 7.89
N VAL A 69 -11.31 1.64 9.14
CA VAL A 69 -11.40 2.88 9.92
C VAL A 69 -10.04 3.51 10.13
N LEU A 70 -9.04 2.71 10.51
CA LEU A 70 -7.66 3.18 10.68
C LEU A 70 -7.10 3.77 9.38
N ALA A 71 -7.25 3.06 8.26
CA ALA A 71 -6.75 3.53 6.97
C ALA A 71 -7.47 4.80 6.51
N LEU A 72 -8.78 4.95 6.74
CA LEU A 72 -9.51 6.17 6.43
C LEU A 72 -9.08 7.35 7.31
N ALA A 73 -8.86 7.12 8.61
CA ALA A 73 -8.35 8.15 9.52
C ALA A 73 -6.96 8.64 9.10
N VAL A 74 -6.04 7.70 8.81
CA VAL A 74 -4.70 8.01 8.29
C VAL A 74 -4.78 8.72 6.95
N SER A 75 -5.68 8.31 6.04
CA SER A 75 -5.88 8.95 4.74
C SER A 75 -6.35 10.40 4.87
N GLY A 76 -7.24 10.68 5.81
CA GLY A 76 -7.66 12.05 6.14
C GLY A 76 -6.49 12.90 6.62
N TRP A 77 -5.69 12.39 7.56
CA TRP A 77 -4.49 13.07 8.05
C TRP A 77 -3.46 13.31 6.94
N LEU A 78 -3.16 12.29 6.11
CA LEU A 78 -2.23 12.43 5.00
C LEU A 78 -2.71 13.47 3.97
N THR A 79 -4.01 13.53 3.70
CA THR A 79 -4.59 14.55 2.81
C THR A 79 -4.38 15.96 3.34
N LEU A 80 -4.55 16.18 4.64
CA LEU A 80 -4.25 17.47 5.30
C LEU A 80 -2.75 17.79 5.23
N LEU A 81 -1.90 16.80 5.48
CA LEU A 81 -0.44 16.94 5.40
C LEU A 81 0.00 17.34 3.99
N ILE A 82 -0.52 16.68 2.95
CA ILE A 82 -0.25 17.03 1.54
C ILE A 82 -0.68 18.47 1.26
N ARG A 83 -1.86 18.89 1.78
CA ARG A 83 -2.37 20.25 1.57
C ARG A 83 -1.48 21.31 2.20
N GLN A 84 -1.00 21.06 3.43
CA GLN A 84 -0.14 21.99 4.18
C GLN A 84 1.25 22.14 3.54
N HIS A 85 1.80 21.03 3.00
CA HIS A 85 3.16 20.95 2.46
C HIS A 85 3.19 20.82 0.93
N ALA A 86 2.13 21.22 0.21
CA ALA A 86 1.97 20.97 -1.22
C ALA A 86 3.09 21.57 -2.11
N VAL A 87 3.81 22.59 -1.62
CA VAL A 87 4.93 23.23 -2.35
C VAL A 87 6.26 22.48 -2.20
N GLU A 88 6.39 21.66 -1.18
CA GLU A 88 7.53 20.78 -0.96
C GLU A 88 7.53 19.63 -1.99
N ARG A 89 8.60 18.82 -1.99
CA ARG A 89 8.71 17.71 -2.93
C ARG A 89 8.60 16.36 -2.23
N LEU A 90 9.44 16.11 -1.25
CA LEU A 90 9.61 14.76 -0.70
C LEU A 90 8.46 14.36 0.23
N LEU A 91 8.05 15.23 1.15
CA LEU A 91 6.98 14.96 2.10
C LEU A 91 5.63 14.68 1.42
N PRO A 92 5.13 15.54 0.50
CA PRO A 92 3.87 15.26 -0.16
C PRO A 92 3.96 14.09 -1.18
N LEU A 93 5.13 13.82 -1.77
CA LEU A 93 5.36 12.62 -2.57
C LEU A 93 5.16 11.36 -1.72
N ALA A 94 5.85 11.27 -0.60
CA ALA A 94 5.75 10.15 0.33
C ALA A 94 4.32 9.96 0.84
N ALA A 95 3.69 11.06 1.29
CA ALA A 95 2.31 11.04 1.77
C ALA A 95 1.31 10.61 0.68
N ALA A 96 1.51 11.04 -0.57
CA ALA A 96 0.64 10.66 -1.69
C ALA A 96 0.75 9.15 -2.04
N LEU A 97 1.95 8.57 -1.96
CA LEU A 97 2.16 7.13 -2.16
C LEU A 97 1.45 6.32 -1.06
N ILE A 98 1.62 6.71 0.21
CA ILE A 98 0.97 6.05 1.33
C ILE A 98 -0.56 6.19 1.23
N LEU A 99 -1.07 7.38 0.91
CA LEU A 99 -2.48 7.64 0.74
C LEU A 99 -3.10 6.75 -0.35
N GLY A 100 -2.45 6.68 -1.52
CA GLY A 100 -2.92 5.85 -2.64
C GLY A 100 -2.94 4.36 -2.28
N GLY A 101 -1.88 3.85 -1.66
CA GLY A 101 -1.79 2.46 -1.23
C GLY A 101 -2.80 2.13 -0.11
N ALA A 102 -2.93 3.00 0.90
CA ALA A 102 -3.92 2.79 1.97
C ALA A 102 -5.35 2.68 1.43
N LEU A 103 -5.74 3.59 0.52
CA LEU A 103 -7.06 3.56 -0.10
C LEU A 103 -7.24 2.38 -1.05
N GLY A 104 -6.21 1.94 -1.78
CA GLY A 104 -6.23 0.71 -2.58
C GLY A 104 -6.60 -0.51 -1.74
N ASN A 105 -5.95 -0.69 -0.59
CA ASN A 105 -6.23 -1.77 0.34
C ASN A 105 -7.58 -1.62 1.09
N VAL A 106 -8.09 -0.40 1.26
CA VAL A 106 -9.45 -0.16 1.77
C VAL A 106 -10.50 -0.67 0.80
N ILE A 107 -10.32 -0.41 -0.51
CA ILE A 107 -11.25 -0.88 -1.55
C ILE A 107 -11.39 -2.41 -1.48
N ASP A 108 -10.30 -3.14 -1.38
CA ASP A 108 -10.33 -4.60 -1.28
C ASP A 108 -11.07 -5.07 -0.02
N ARG A 109 -10.76 -4.48 1.12
CA ARG A 109 -11.42 -4.83 2.39
C ARG A 109 -12.93 -4.60 2.32
N ILE A 110 -13.39 -3.54 1.67
CA ILE A 110 -14.83 -3.27 1.47
C ILE A 110 -15.45 -4.28 0.50
N ARG A 111 -14.74 -4.69 -0.55
CA ARG A 111 -15.28 -5.60 -1.57
C ARG A 111 -15.23 -7.06 -1.15
N PHE A 112 -14.10 -7.51 -0.62
CA PHE A 112 -13.80 -8.92 -0.41
C PHE A 112 -13.67 -9.32 1.07
N GLY A 113 -13.59 -8.36 1.98
CA GLY A 113 -13.33 -8.62 3.41
C GLY A 113 -11.84 -8.83 3.72
N ALA A 114 -11.00 -8.89 2.70
CA ALA A 114 -9.56 -9.17 2.77
C ALA A 114 -8.83 -8.37 1.69
N VAL A 115 -7.54 -8.17 1.83
CA VAL A 115 -6.67 -7.59 0.81
C VAL A 115 -6.26 -8.67 -0.18
N VAL A 116 -6.19 -8.33 -1.47
CA VAL A 116 -5.70 -9.21 -2.53
C VAL A 116 -4.19 -9.02 -2.67
N ASP A 117 -3.42 -10.04 -2.28
CA ASP A 117 -1.96 -10.09 -2.38
C ASP A 117 -1.56 -11.06 -3.49
N PHE A 118 -0.54 -10.69 -4.29
CA PHE A 118 -0.21 -11.47 -5.47
C PHE A 118 1.27 -11.48 -5.86
N LEU A 119 2.12 -10.64 -5.29
CA LEU A 119 3.56 -10.61 -5.54
C LEU A 119 4.22 -11.49 -4.49
N ASP A 120 4.74 -12.64 -4.89
CA ASP A 120 5.43 -13.61 -4.04
C ASP A 120 6.91 -13.66 -4.42
N VAL A 121 7.75 -13.05 -3.61
CA VAL A 121 9.22 -13.06 -3.76
C VAL A 121 9.81 -14.12 -2.87
N HIS A 122 10.66 -14.98 -3.42
CA HIS A 122 11.27 -16.07 -2.66
C HIS A 122 12.73 -16.32 -3.03
N ALA A 123 13.47 -16.92 -2.12
CA ALA A 123 14.83 -17.37 -2.34
C ALA A 123 15.14 -18.60 -1.48
N ALA A 124 15.77 -19.61 -2.05
CA ALA A 124 16.21 -20.83 -1.34
C ALA A 124 15.10 -21.49 -0.49
N GLY A 125 13.86 -21.48 -0.97
CA GLY A 125 12.70 -22.07 -0.29
C GLY A 125 12.07 -21.19 0.80
N TRP A 126 12.62 -19.99 1.05
CA TRP A 126 12.01 -19.01 1.93
C TRP A 126 11.21 -17.99 1.11
N HIS A 127 9.95 -17.74 1.51
CA HIS A 127 9.05 -16.81 0.87
C HIS A 127 8.86 -15.55 1.71
N TRP A 128 9.04 -14.38 1.10
CA TRP A 128 8.53 -13.15 1.68
C TRP A 128 7.01 -13.19 1.66
N PRO A 129 6.32 -12.72 2.72
CA PRO A 129 4.86 -12.64 2.68
C PRO A 129 4.36 -11.97 1.40
N ALA A 130 3.39 -12.59 0.74
CA ALA A 130 2.84 -12.04 -0.48
C ALA A 130 2.31 -10.61 -0.24
N PHE A 131 2.46 -9.73 -1.22
CA PHE A 131 2.09 -8.33 -1.15
C PHE A 131 1.52 -7.86 -2.51
N ASN A 132 1.19 -6.58 -2.62
CA ASN A 132 0.58 -5.99 -3.80
C ASN A 132 1.18 -4.61 -4.13
N VAL A 133 0.66 -3.93 -5.16
CA VAL A 133 1.12 -2.60 -5.59
C VAL A 133 0.87 -1.54 -4.51
N ALA A 134 -0.27 -1.62 -3.80
CA ALA A 134 -0.57 -0.71 -2.69
C ALA A 134 0.46 -0.82 -1.56
N ASP A 135 0.85 -2.04 -1.18
CA ASP A 135 1.84 -2.29 -0.12
C ASP A 135 3.24 -1.80 -0.54
N ALA A 136 3.61 -2.00 -1.81
CA ALA A 136 4.85 -1.46 -2.37
C ALA A 136 4.87 0.07 -2.31
N ALA A 137 3.76 0.72 -2.66
CA ALA A 137 3.63 2.18 -2.59
C ALA A 137 3.69 2.69 -1.14
N ILE A 138 3.01 2.02 -0.19
CA ILE A 138 3.08 2.35 1.24
C ILE A 138 4.53 2.22 1.73
N SER A 139 5.18 1.10 1.44
CA SER A 139 6.56 0.83 1.87
C SER A 139 7.54 1.86 1.33
N LEU A 140 7.43 2.22 0.04
CA LEU A 140 8.24 3.27 -0.57
C LEU A 140 7.97 4.64 0.09
N GLY A 141 6.70 4.99 0.29
CA GLY A 141 6.32 6.23 0.94
C GLY A 141 6.88 6.34 2.37
N VAL A 142 6.77 5.26 3.15
CA VAL A 142 7.34 5.20 4.51
C VAL A 142 8.87 5.33 4.47
N ALA A 143 9.54 4.63 3.56
CA ALA A 143 10.99 4.75 3.39
C ALA A 143 11.43 6.19 3.06
N LEU A 144 10.67 6.89 2.20
CA LEU A 144 10.93 8.31 1.87
C LEU A 144 10.71 9.23 3.08
N LEU A 145 9.70 8.99 3.92
CA LEU A 145 9.50 9.76 5.15
C LEU A 145 10.65 9.57 6.14
N ILE A 146 11.07 8.31 6.33
CA ILE A 146 12.21 7.98 7.20
C ILE A 146 13.48 8.65 6.66
N TRP A 147 13.71 8.56 5.35
CA TRP A 147 14.85 9.24 4.72
C TRP A 147 14.85 10.74 4.97
N GLN A 148 13.69 11.39 4.78
CA GLN A 148 13.55 12.82 5.02
C GLN A 148 13.87 13.18 6.48
N GLN A 149 13.33 12.40 7.42
CA GLN A 149 13.54 12.64 8.84
C GLN A 149 15.02 12.54 9.24
N LEU A 150 15.73 11.54 8.71
CA LEU A 150 17.12 11.29 9.06
C LEU A 150 18.10 12.29 8.43
N PHE A 151 17.85 12.70 7.18
CA PHE A 151 18.85 13.45 6.41
C PHE A 151 18.49 14.92 6.14
N HIS A 152 17.27 15.37 6.47
CA HIS A 152 16.86 16.77 6.28
C HIS A 152 16.57 17.50 7.60
N ALA A 153 16.38 16.79 8.71
CA ALA A 153 16.21 17.41 10.04
C ALA A 153 17.47 18.13 10.55
N GLU A 154 18.66 17.81 10.02
CA GLU A 154 19.92 18.46 10.45
C GLU A 154 20.13 19.87 9.87
N LYS A 155 19.36 20.29 8.84
CA LYS A 155 19.52 21.60 8.20
C LYS A 155 18.76 22.73 8.88
N GLU A 156 17.94 22.44 9.87
CA GLU A 156 17.12 23.43 10.60
C GLU A 156 17.58 23.67 12.06
N LYS A 157 18.75 23.21 12.44
CA LYS A 157 19.35 23.67 13.73
C LYS A 157 20.05 25.00 13.50
N PRO A 158 19.65 26.07 14.23
CA PRO A 158 20.24 27.40 14.14
C PRO A 158 21.70 27.40 14.58
#